data_9c36be8e88154a84ecbd4cc3efd4c9e3
#
_entry.id   9c36be8e88154a84ecbd4cc3efd4c9e3
#
_cell.length_a   1.000
_cell.length_b   1.000
_cell.length_c   1.000
_cell.angle_alpha   90.00
_cell.angle_beta   90.00
_cell.angle_gamma   90.00
#
_symmetry.space_group_name_H-M   'P 1'
#
loop_
_entity.id
_entity.type
_entity.pdbx_description
1 polymer ?
#
loop_
_entity_poly.entity_id
_entity_poly.type
_entity_poly.pdbx_seq_one_letter_code
_entity_poly.pdbx_strand_id
1 'polypeptide(L)'
;MKRLVSLLLALSLVLALTACGSKADGAADAAAGSPPRDSAPAEESAGDPVELIVFAAASMTETLTEIAELYKTAAPEVTITYNFDSSGKLLTQIKEGADCDLFISAAPTQMNAMDGSLIGDTEENPDGLDRIVTGSRIDLLENKVTLAVPEGNPKGIESFDQLAELLKGGDVMLAIGNSDVPVGQYTRKIFSYYGIDETAVADKLTYGNNVKEVTSQVSE
;
A
#
# COMPACT_ATOMS: atom_id res chain seq x y z
N MET A 1 29.83 -16.42 32.99
CA MET A 1 31.25 -16.13 33.12
C MET A 1 31.61 -15.09 32.08
N LYS A 2 31.83 -13.86 32.59
CA LYS A 2 33.06 -13.05 32.34
C LYS A 2 33.19 -12.58 30.89
N ARG A 3 33.36 -11.35 30.50
CA ARG A 3 33.68 -10.01 31.10
C ARG A 3 33.57 -9.06 29.90
N LEU A 4 32.92 -7.91 29.94
CA LEU A 4 33.46 -6.59 30.36
C LEU A 4 34.88 -6.30 29.83
N VAL A 5 35.02 -5.21 29.10
CA VAL A 5 36.13 -4.24 29.08
C VAL A 5 35.77 -3.22 28.01
N SER A 6 35.31 -2.00 28.34
CA SER A 6 36.01 -0.75 28.72
C SER A 6 36.53 -0.01 27.51
N LEU A 7 35.99 1.16 27.21
CA LEU A 7 36.26 2.53 27.73
C LEU A 7 37.63 3.08 27.34
N LEU A 8 37.64 4.25 26.78
CA LEU A 8 38.51 5.42 26.88
C LEU A 8 38.63 6.13 25.53
N LEU A 9 38.06 7.28 25.38
CA LEU A 9 38.53 8.63 25.78
C LEU A 9 39.58 9.20 24.83
N ALA A 10 39.25 10.24 24.12
CA ALA A 10 40.12 11.42 24.04
C ALA A 10 39.39 12.63 23.46
N LEU A 11 39.16 13.54 24.31
CA LEU A 11 38.84 14.94 24.24
C LEU A 11 40.02 15.69 23.64
N SER A 12 39.82 16.53 22.63
CA SER A 12 40.72 17.66 22.37
C SER A 12 39.94 18.84 21.83
N LEU A 13 39.80 19.79 22.73
CA LEU A 13 39.38 21.15 22.62
C LEU A 13 40.54 21.99 22.07
N VAL A 14 40.34 22.74 21.00
CA VAL A 14 41.20 23.94 20.74
C VAL A 14 40.29 25.09 20.34
N LEU A 15 40.19 26.03 21.27
CA LEU A 15 39.77 27.41 21.09
C LEU A 15 40.87 28.21 20.38
N ALA A 16 40.49 29.02 19.42
CA ALA A 16 41.28 30.23 19.10
C ALA A 16 40.34 31.38 18.72
N LEU A 17 40.17 32.26 19.67
CA LEU A 17 39.67 33.64 19.51
C LEU A 17 40.82 34.53 19.05
N THR A 18 40.54 35.44 18.10
CA THR A 18 41.12 36.80 18.01
C THR A 18 40.13 37.63 17.20
N ALA A 19 39.50 38.53 17.62
CA ALA A 19 39.44 39.81 18.35
C ALA A 19 40.09 40.98 17.57
N CYS A 20 39.28 42.02 17.45
CA CYS A 20 39.62 43.46 17.32
C CYS A 20 40.08 43.97 15.95
N GLY A 21 39.65 45.10 15.51
CA GLY A 21 38.98 46.27 16.06
C GLY A 21 38.88 47.41 15.07
N SER A 22 37.93 48.24 15.35
CA SER A 22 37.95 49.72 15.37
C SER A 22 37.96 50.53 14.08
N LYS A 23 36.83 51.26 13.90
CA LYS A 23 36.68 52.75 13.75
C LYS A 23 37.47 53.43 12.64
N ALA A 24 36.98 54.38 11.91
CA ALA A 24 35.85 55.32 11.94
C ALA A 24 35.91 56.20 10.69
N ASP A 25 34.75 56.82 10.39
CA ASP A 25 34.55 58.13 9.78
C ASP A 25 35.04 58.44 8.35
N GLY A 26 34.09 58.91 7.57
CA GLY A 26 34.37 59.77 6.41
C GLY A 26 33.29 59.73 5.34
N ALA A 27 32.55 60.78 5.28
CA ALA A 27 31.38 61.10 4.47
C ALA A 27 31.63 61.14 2.95
N ALA A 28 30.52 61.09 2.27
CA ALA A 28 30.13 61.80 1.04
C ALA A 28 30.29 61.10 -0.32
N ASP A 29 29.09 60.83 -0.88
CA ASP A 29 28.64 61.21 -2.21
C ASP A 29 29.22 60.51 -3.44
N ALA A 30 28.34 59.84 -4.15
CA ALA A 30 28.06 59.97 -5.55
C ALA A 30 27.37 58.74 -6.12
N ALA A 31 26.23 58.99 -6.71
CA ALA A 31 25.38 58.06 -7.45
C ALA A 31 26.16 57.37 -8.60
N ALA A 32 26.07 56.06 -8.67
CA ALA A 32 26.21 55.33 -9.92
C ALA A 32 25.33 54.06 -9.88
N GLY A 33 24.42 53.97 -10.87
CA GLY A 33 23.43 52.93 -10.98
C GLY A 33 23.97 51.53 -10.99
N SER A 34 23.37 50.73 -10.15
CA SER A 34 23.54 49.27 -10.23
C SER A 34 22.74 48.74 -11.42
N PRO A 35 23.31 47.87 -12.25
CA PRO A 35 22.55 47.17 -13.26
C PRO A 35 21.52 46.27 -12.60
N PRO A 36 20.37 45.99 -13.26
CA PRO A 36 19.38 45.09 -12.74
C PRO A 36 20.02 43.71 -12.55
N ARG A 37 19.95 43.20 -11.33
CA ARG A 37 20.19 41.77 -11.07
C ARG A 37 19.15 41.01 -11.84
N ASP A 38 19.61 40.35 -12.87
CA ASP A 38 18.88 39.27 -13.51
C ASP A 38 18.59 38.26 -12.39
N SER A 39 17.31 38.14 -12.08
CA SER A 39 16.83 37.13 -11.13
C SER A 39 16.98 35.80 -11.85
N ALA A 40 18.07 35.09 -11.58
CA ALA A 40 18.17 33.69 -11.91
C ALA A 40 16.93 33.00 -11.36
N PRO A 41 16.28 32.11 -12.12
CA PRO A 41 15.20 31.26 -11.57
C PRO A 41 15.74 30.59 -10.32
N ALA A 42 14.99 30.66 -9.22
CA ALA A 42 15.27 29.84 -8.07
C ALA A 42 15.30 28.39 -8.57
N GLU A 43 16.46 27.75 -8.53
CA GLU A 43 16.55 26.32 -8.61
C GLU A 43 15.71 25.81 -7.44
N GLU A 44 14.53 25.25 -7.75
CA GLU A 44 13.78 24.45 -6.79
C GLU A 44 14.76 23.38 -6.33
N SER A 45 15.17 23.49 -5.07
CA SER A 45 16.00 22.47 -4.42
C SER A 45 15.22 21.16 -4.51
N ALA A 46 15.63 20.29 -5.43
CA ALA A 46 15.17 18.93 -5.43
C ALA A 46 15.44 18.37 -4.04
N GLY A 47 14.40 17.89 -3.38
CA GLY A 47 14.54 17.25 -2.07
C GLY A 47 15.49 16.05 -2.14
N ASP A 48 15.97 15.59 -0.99
CA ASP A 48 16.75 14.36 -0.94
C ASP A 48 15.93 13.20 -1.53
N PRO A 49 16.55 12.27 -2.30
CA PRO A 49 15.86 11.13 -2.86
C PRO A 49 15.16 10.30 -1.77
N VAL A 50 13.89 10.01 -1.99
CA VAL A 50 13.04 9.21 -1.09
C VAL A 50 12.56 7.97 -1.82
N GLU A 51 12.73 6.81 -1.21
CA GLU A 51 12.11 5.56 -1.68
C GLU A 51 10.92 5.21 -0.80
N LEU A 52 9.77 4.90 -1.42
CA LEU A 52 8.57 4.40 -0.76
C LEU A 52 8.28 2.97 -1.21
N ILE A 53 8.20 2.06 -0.26
CA ILE A 53 7.81 0.67 -0.48
C ILE A 53 6.31 0.55 -0.21
N VAL A 54 5.54 0.32 -1.26
CA VAL A 54 4.08 0.27 -1.20
C VAL A 54 3.59 -1.15 -1.45
N PHE A 55 2.96 -1.75 -0.45
CA PHE A 55 2.26 -3.02 -0.59
C PHE A 55 0.81 -2.75 -0.95
N ALA A 56 0.33 -3.28 -2.06
CA ALA A 56 -1.03 -3.00 -2.52
C ALA A 56 -1.72 -4.23 -3.09
N ALA A 57 -3.02 -4.34 -2.86
CA ALA A 57 -3.81 -5.43 -3.42
C ALA A 57 -3.70 -5.48 -4.95
N ALA A 58 -3.55 -6.69 -5.50
CA ALA A 58 -3.32 -6.93 -6.93
C ALA A 58 -4.40 -6.34 -7.85
N SER A 59 -5.62 -6.13 -7.34
CA SER A 59 -6.69 -5.45 -8.08
C SER A 59 -6.41 -4.00 -8.44
N MET A 60 -5.43 -3.37 -7.77
CA MET A 60 -5.08 -1.96 -7.94
C MET A 60 -3.83 -1.75 -8.80
N THR A 61 -3.24 -2.82 -9.35
CA THR A 61 -1.95 -2.76 -10.05
C THR A 61 -1.94 -1.70 -11.16
N GLU A 62 -2.90 -1.74 -12.07
CA GLU A 62 -2.93 -0.83 -13.22
C GLU A 62 -3.07 0.62 -12.76
N THR A 63 -4.05 0.88 -11.91
CA THR A 63 -4.36 2.24 -11.42
C THR A 63 -3.20 2.83 -10.62
N LEU A 64 -2.61 2.05 -9.70
CA LEU A 64 -1.50 2.57 -8.88
C LEU A 64 -0.22 2.75 -9.70
N THR A 65 0.01 1.90 -10.70
CA THR A 65 1.14 2.10 -11.63
C THR A 65 0.98 3.41 -12.42
N GLU A 66 -0.22 3.70 -12.91
CA GLU A 66 -0.50 4.97 -13.59
C GLU A 66 -0.35 6.18 -12.64
N ILE A 67 -0.85 6.05 -11.40
CA ILE A 67 -0.69 7.09 -10.38
C ILE A 67 0.80 7.36 -10.09
N ALA A 68 1.64 6.32 -10.00
CA ALA A 68 3.07 6.51 -9.77
C ALA A 68 3.74 7.29 -10.91
N GLU A 69 3.38 7.03 -12.16
CA GLU A 69 3.91 7.78 -13.30
C GLU A 69 3.48 9.26 -13.25
N LEU A 70 2.23 9.54 -12.87
CA LEU A 70 1.76 10.91 -12.66
C LEU A 70 2.48 11.58 -11.48
N TYR A 71 2.72 10.83 -10.40
CA TYR A 71 3.34 11.34 -9.19
C TYR A 71 4.80 11.77 -9.40
N LYS A 72 5.54 11.10 -10.29
CA LYS A 72 6.89 11.50 -10.68
C LYS A 72 6.98 12.93 -11.18
N THR A 73 5.89 13.47 -11.76
CA THR A 73 5.85 14.86 -12.22
C THR A 73 5.70 15.84 -11.05
N ALA A 74 5.00 15.41 -9.98
CA ALA A 74 4.74 16.24 -8.81
C ALA A 74 5.87 16.17 -7.77
N ALA A 75 6.53 15.00 -7.66
CA ALA A 75 7.60 14.73 -6.70
C ALA A 75 8.69 13.86 -7.38
N PRO A 76 9.54 14.45 -8.22
CA PRO A 76 10.54 13.72 -8.98
C PRO A 76 11.62 13.05 -8.11
N GLU A 77 11.80 13.52 -6.87
CA GLU A 77 12.70 12.94 -5.87
C GLU A 77 12.18 11.66 -5.24
N VAL A 78 10.86 11.34 -5.42
CA VAL A 78 10.24 10.16 -4.82
C VAL A 78 10.21 8.99 -5.80
N THR A 79 10.78 7.87 -5.39
CA THR A 79 10.69 6.59 -6.11
C THR A 79 9.70 5.70 -5.38
N ILE A 80 8.67 5.22 -6.08
CA ILE A 80 7.68 4.29 -5.51
C ILE A 80 7.96 2.89 -6.03
N THR A 81 8.24 1.96 -5.10
CA THR A 81 8.41 0.53 -5.38
C THR A 81 7.18 -0.22 -4.91
N TYR A 82 6.47 -0.88 -5.82
CA TYR A 82 5.26 -1.64 -5.49
C TYR A 82 5.54 -3.12 -5.30
N ASN A 83 4.86 -3.70 -4.31
CA ASN A 83 4.66 -5.13 -4.16
C ASN A 83 3.14 -5.41 -4.29
N PHE A 84 2.75 -6.05 -5.39
CA PHE A 84 1.36 -6.37 -5.69
C PHE A 84 1.07 -7.85 -5.47
N ASP A 85 0.21 -8.18 -4.53
CA ASP A 85 -0.32 -9.53 -4.32
C ASP A 85 -1.71 -9.46 -3.64
N SER A 86 -2.26 -10.60 -3.22
CA SER A 86 -3.44 -10.59 -2.37
C SER A 86 -3.14 -9.89 -1.04
N SER A 87 -4.13 -9.16 -0.51
CA SER A 87 -3.96 -8.45 0.76
C SER A 87 -3.56 -9.38 1.91
N GLY A 88 -4.02 -10.64 1.89
CA GLY A 88 -3.66 -11.64 2.90
C GLY A 88 -2.18 -12.03 2.83
N LYS A 89 -1.63 -12.25 1.63
CA LYS A 89 -0.20 -12.56 1.46
C LYS A 89 0.68 -11.37 1.84
N LEU A 90 0.27 -10.16 1.47
CA LEU A 90 0.98 -8.95 1.84
C LEU A 90 1.00 -8.76 3.37
N LEU A 91 -0.13 -9.00 4.05
CA LEU A 91 -0.19 -9.03 5.50
C LEU A 91 0.80 -10.04 6.09
N THR A 92 0.88 -11.25 5.52
CA THR A 92 1.82 -12.28 5.97
C THR A 92 3.26 -11.79 5.85
N GLN A 93 3.64 -11.18 4.73
CA GLN A 93 4.98 -10.62 4.53
C GLN A 93 5.30 -9.53 5.56
N ILE A 94 4.34 -8.63 5.86
CA ILE A 94 4.51 -7.60 6.89
C ILE A 94 4.69 -8.23 8.28
N LYS A 95 3.93 -9.28 8.60
CA LYS A 95 4.08 -10.06 9.85
C LYS A 95 5.47 -10.71 9.97
N GLU A 96 6.00 -11.18 8.87
CA GLU A 96 7.33 -11.78 8.77
C GLU A 96 8.47 -10.75 8.76
N GLY A 97 8.15 -9.46 8.79
CA GLY A 97 9.11 -8.37 8.93
C GLY A 97 9.57 -7.75 7.60
N ALA A 98 8.81 -7.91 6.53
CA ALA A 98 9.07 -7.19 5.30
C ALA A 98 8.88 -5.68 5.49
N ASP A 99 9.80 -4.89 4.94
CA ASP A 99 9.70 -3.44 4.94
C ASP A 99 8.50 -2.98 4.09
N CYS A 100 7.67 -2.12 4.66
CA CYS A 100 6.47 -1.59 4.03
C CYS A 100 6.15 -0.22 4.62
N ASP A 101 6.23 0.83 3.79
CA ASP A 101 5.92 2.19 4.21
C ASP A 101 4.43 2.49 4.09
N LEU A 102 3.76 1.91 3.09
CA LEU A 102 2.33 2.09 2.87
C LEU A 102 1.68 0.76 2.49
N PHE A 103 0.63 0.37 3.20
CA PHE A 103 -0.17 -0.79 2.88
C PHE A 103 -1.57 -0.41 2.41
N ILE A 104 -1.98 -0.85 1.22
CA ILE A 104 -3.28 -0.61 0.62
C ILE A 104 -4.01 -1.94 0.46
N SER A 105 -4.88 -2.24 1.41
CA SER A 105 -5.65 -3.49 1.44
C SER A 105 -6.97 -3.35 0.68
N ALA A 106 -7.41 -4.42 0.01
CA ALA A 106 -8.73 -4.51 -0.61
C ALA A 106 -9.85 -4.85 0.38
N ALA A 107 -9.53 -5.11 1.66
CA ALA A 107 -10.52 -5.38 2.69
C ALA A 107 -10.05 -4.87 4.07
N PRO A 108 -10.97 -4.47 4.95
CA PRO A 108 -10.64 -3.98 6.28
C PRO A 108 -9.99 -5.05 7.17
N THR A 109 -10.31 -6.33 6.98
CA THR A 109 -9.81 -7.45 7.82
C THR A 109 -8.29 -7.46 7.95
N GLN A 110 -7.54 -7.21 6.86
CA GLN A 110 -6.08 -7.21 6.89
C GLN A 110 -5.53 -5.97 7.61
N MET A 111 -6.23 -4.86 7.54
CA MET A 111 -5.88 -3.66 8.30
C MET A 111 -6.17 -3.85 9.77
N ASN A 112 -7.34 -4.42 10.12
CA ASN A 112 -7.73 -4.70 11.50
C ASN A 112 -6.71 -5.61 12.20
N ALA A 113 -6.23 -6.63 11.51
CA ALA A 113 -5.23 -7.57 12.04
C ALA A 113 -3.89 -6.94 12.45
N MET A 114 -3.65 -5.68 12.12
CA MET A 114 -2.43 -4.92 12.46
C MET A 114 -2.71 -3.64 13.24
N ASP A 115 -3.96 -3.36 13.54
CA ASP A 115 -4.39 -2.12 14.20
C ASP A 115 -4.25 -2.25 15.71
N GLY A 116 -3.33 -1.49 16.29
CA GLY A 116 -3.05 -1.51 17.72
C GLY A 116 -4.27 -1.14 18.58
N SER A 117 -5.23 -0.39 18.04
CA SER A 117 -6.48 -0.06 18.74
C SER A 117 -7.40 -1.26 18.96
N LEU A 118 -7.17 -2.34 18.20
CA LEU A 118 -7.94 -3.60 18.26
C LEU A 118 -7.20 -4.71 19.03
N ILE A 119 -6.12 -4.40 19.72
CA ILE A 119 -5.43 -5.37 20.59
C ILE A 119 -6.38 -5.83 21.70
N GLY A 120 -6.55 -7.16 21.82
CA GLY A 120 -7.50 -7.79 22.73
C GLY A 120 -8.78 -8.26 22.05
N ASP A 121 -9.07 -7.82 20.84
CA ASP A 121 -10.10 -8.39 20.00
C ASP A 121 -9.51 -9.56 19.21
N THR A 122 -9.80 -10.78 19.63
CA THR A 122 -9.23 -12.01 19.02
C THR A 122 -9.84 -12.36 17.68
N GLU A 123 -10.93 -11.73 17.27
CA GLU A 123 -11.52 -11.89 15.93
C GLU A 123 -10.90 -10.95 14.92
N GLU A 124 -10.68 -9.69 15.33
CA GLU A 124 -10.19 -8.64 14.42
C GLU A 124 -8.66 -8.56 14.41
N ASN A 125 -8.01 -8.65 15.57
CA ASN A 125 -6.53 -8.63 15.71
C ASN A 125 -6.03 -9.81 16.56
N PRO A 126 -6.10 -11.05 16.00
CA PRO A 126 -5.81 -12.27 16.75
C PRO A 126 -4.36 -12.38 17.25
N ASP A 127 -3.43 -11.73 16.58
CA ASP A 127 -2.01 -11.77 16.92
C ASP A 127 -1.57 -10.57 17.79
N GLY A 128 -2.49 -9.66 18.13
CA GLY A 128 -2.21 -8.49 18.95
C GLY A 128 -1.16 -7.54 18.35
N LEU A 129 -1.17 -7.35 17.03
CA LEU A 129 -0.18 -6.54 16.34
C LEU A 129 -0.52 -5.06 16.40
N ASP A 130 0.54 -4.23 16.48
CA ASP A 130 0.49 -2.78 16.35
C ASP A 130 1.51 -2.37 15.30
N ARG A 131 1.09 -2.32 14.03
CA ARG A 131 1.95 -1.99 12.88
C ARG A 131 1.48 -0.74 12.14
N ILE A 132 0.32 -0.22 12.47
CA ILE A 132 -0.26 0.96 11.83
C ILE A 132 0.09 2.18 12.68
N VAL A 133 0.72 3.18 12.08
CA VAL A 133 0.97 4.46 12.74
C VAL A 133 -0.36 5.06 13.19
N THR A 134 -0.48 5.38 14.46
CA THR A 134 -1.72 5.89 15.06
C THR A 134 -2.27 7.08 14.25
N GLY A 135 -3.51 6.98 13.80
CA GLY A 135 -4.20 8.02 13.04
C GLY A 135 -3.85 8.09 11.55
N SER A 136 -2.99 7.21 11.04
CA SER A 136 -2.66 7.17 9.60
C SER A 136 -3.62 6.32 8.76
N ARG A 137 -4.42 5.46 9.40
CA ARG A 137 -5.39 4.61 8.69
C ARG A 137 -6.54 5.45 8.12
N ILE A 138 -6.84 5.23 6.85
CA ILE A 138 -7.96 5.85 6.16
C ILE A 138 -8.74 4.82 5.36
N ASP A 139 -10.04 4.99 5.25
CA ASP A 139 -10.91 4.25 4.32
C ASP A 139 -10.90 5.02 2.99
N LEU A 140 -10.03 4.57 2.07
CA LEU A 140 -9.76 5.28 0.83
C LEU A 140 -10.89 5.14 -0.19
N LEU A 141 -11.43 3.91 -0.35
CA LEU A 141 -12.41 3.55 -1.36
C LEU A 141 -13.36 2.48 -0.82
N GLU A 142 -14.55 2.41 -1.40
CA GLU A 142 -15.48 1.30 -1.20
C GLU A 142 -15.14 0.18 -2.20
N ASN A 143 -14.93 -1.04 -1.69
CA ASN A 143 -14.73 -2.23 -2.51
C ASN A 143 -16.04 -3.01 -2.68
N LYS A 144 -16.42 -3.32 -3.93
CA LYS A 144 -17.62 -4.10 -4.25
C LYS A 144 -17.26 -5.31 -5.08
N VAL A 145 -17.84 -6.45 -4.72
CA VAL A 145 -17.74 -7.66 -5.54
C VAL A 145 -18.69 -7.55 -6.72
N THR A 146 -18.21 -7.86 -7.91
CA THR A 146 -19.01 -7.96 -9.11
C THR A 146 -18.96 -9.37 -9.68
N LEU A 147 -19.92 -9.70 -10.51
CA LEU A 147 -19.95 -10.93 -11.30
C LEU A 147 -19.32 -10.63 -12.66
N ALA A 148 -18.27 -11.36 -12.99
CA ALA A 148 -17.67 -11.34 -14.32
C ALA A 148 -18.08 -12.61 -15.08
N VAL A 149 -18.31 -12.47 -16.37
CA VAL A 149 -18.65 -13.58 -17.28
C VAL A 149 -17.71 -13.56 -18.49
N PRO A 150 -17.48 -14.70 -19.16
CA PRO A 150 -16.73 -14.74 -20.42
C PRO A 150 -17.33 -13.82 -21.49
N GLU A 151 -16.52 -13.44 -22.48
CA GLU A 151 -16.98 -12.60 -23.58
C GLU A 151 -18.21 -13.22 -24.26
N GLY A 152 -19.18 -12.38 -24.55
CA GLY A 152 -20.47 -12.77 -25.13
C GLY A 152 -21.43 -13.44 -24.17
N ASN A 153 -21.06 -13.65 -22.90
CA ASN A 153 -21.91 -14.24 -21.86
C ASN A 153 -22.67 -15.50 -22.34
N PRO A 154 -21.97 -16.58 -22.69
CA PRO A 154 -22.57 -17.74 -23.39
C PRO A 154 -23.64 -18.48 -22.56
N LYS A 155 -23.68 -18.26 -21.25
CA LYS A 155 -24.68 -18.84 -20.32
C LYS A 155 -25.84 -17.88 -20.01
N GLY A 156 -25.80 -16.64 -20.51
CA GLY A 156 -26.83 -15.62 -20.25
C GLY A 156 -26.98 -15.25 -18.80
N ILE A 157 -25.87 -15.23 -18.03
CA ILE A 157 -25.89 -14.96 -16.59
C ILE A 157 -25.91 -13.44 -16.38
N GLU A 158 -27.00 -12.91 -15.84
CA GLU A 158 -27.22 -11.48 -15.62
C GLU A 158 -27.33 -11.08 -14.13
N SER A 159 -27.36 -12.08 -13.24
CA SER A 159 -27.50 -11.85 -11.80
C SER A 159 -26.84 -12.94 -10.96
N PHE A 160 -26.62 -12.61 -9.68
CA PHE A 160 -26.16 -13.60 -8.70
C PHE A 160 -27.21 -14.68 -8.42
N ASP A 161 -28.52 -14.37 -8.53
CA ASP A 161 -29.59 -15.36 -8.38
C ASP A 161 -29.48 -16.45 -9.44
N GLN A 162 -29.31 -16.04 -10.72
CA GLN A 162 -29.13 -17.00 -11.82
C GLN A 162 -27.84 -17.81 -11.66
N LEU A 163 -26.74 -17.16 -11.28
CA LEU A 163 -25.49 -17.86 -11.02
C LEU A 163 -25.67 -18.93 -9.93
N ALA A 164 -26.34 -18.58 -8.82
CA ALA A 164 -26.56 -19.50 -7.72
C ALA A 164 -27.35 -20.75 -8.14
N GLU A 165 -28.39 -20.60 -8.95
CA GLU A 165 -29.16 -21.71 -9.49
C GLU A 165 -28.36 -22.60 -10.45
N LEU A 166 -27.63 -21.98 -11.39
CA LEU A 166 -26.77 -22.69 -12.34
C LEU A 166 -25.62 -23.44 -11.66
N LEU A 167 -25.03 -22.83 -10.62
CA LEU A 167 -23.96 -23.46 -9.85
C LEU A 167 -24.45 -24.68 -9.08
N LYS A 168 -25.61 -24.58 -8.41
CA LYS A 168 -26.27 -25.70 -7.72
C LYS A 168 -26.68 -26.81 -8.69
N GLY A 169 -27.12 -26.43 -9.90
CA GLY A 169 -27.46 -27.37 -10.97
C GLY A 169 -26.26 -28.06 -11.61
N GLY A 170 -25.05 -27.55 -11.39
CA GLY A 170 -23.81 -28.07 -11.98
C GLY A 170 -23.56 -27.63 -13.41
N ASP A 171 -24.24 -26.58 -13.89
CA ASP A 171 -24.24 -26.15 -15.28
C ASP A 171 -23.16 -25.10 -15.61
N VAL A 172 -22.45 -24.61 -14.57
CA VAL A 172 -21.39 -23.60 -14.69
C VAL A 172 -20.16 -23.97 -13.86
N MET A 173 -19.02 -23.50 -14.31
CA MET A 173 -17.81 -23.40 -13.49
C MET A 173 -17.71 -21.98 -12.94
N LEU A 174 -17.15 -21.84 -11.74
CA LEU A 174 -16.98 -20.55 -11.09
C LEU A 174 -15.53 -20.39 -10.58
N ALA A 175 -14.86 -19.34 -11.02
CA ALA A 175 -13.58 -18.94 -10.48
C ALA A 175 -13.79 -18.05 -9.26
N ILE A 176 -13.15 -18.40 -8.14
CA ILE A 176 -13.20 -17.64 -6.89
C ILE A 176 -11.80 -17.44 -6.30
N GLY A 177 -11.65 -16.52 -5.37
CA GLY A 177 -10.41 -16.41 -4.59
C GLY A 177 -10.32 -17.50 -3.52
N ASN A 178 -9.11 -17.91 -3.18
CA ASN A 178 -8.87 -18.75 -2.01
C ASN A 178 -9.20 -17.99 -0.69
N SER A 179 -9.00 -18.61 0.48
CA SER A 179 -9.35 -18.04 1.78
C SER A 179 -8.62 -16.73 2.12
N ASP A 180 -7.42 -16.56 1.59
CA ASP A 180 -6.53 -15.43 1.90
C ASP A 180 -6.78 -14.23 0.97
N VAL A 181 -7.62 -14.42 -0.04
CA VAL A 181 -7.97 -13.38 -1.02
C VAL A 181 -9.27 -12.69 -0.62
N PRO A 182 -9.33 -11.36 -0.54
CA PRO A 182 -10.55 -10.64 -0.19
C PRO A 182 -11.75 -11.05 -1.05
N VAL A 183 -11.60 -11.21 -2.36
CA VAL A 183 -12.70 -11.67 -3.22
C VAL A 183 -13.20 -13.07 -2.83
N GLY A 184 -12.33 -13.96 -2.37
CA GLY A 184 -12.73 -15.27 -1.86
C GLY A 184 -13.51 -15.17 -0.54
N GLN A 185 -13.11 -14.29 0.36
CA GLN A 185 -13.82 -14.02 1.61
C GLN A 185 -15.23 -13.46 1.33
N TYR A 186 -15.34 -12.52 0.39
CA TYR A 186 -16.65 -11.99 -0.02
C TYR A 186 -17.50 -13.03 -0.74
N THR A 187 -16.91 -13.88 -1.59
CA THR A 187 -17.63 -14.96 -2.26
C THR A 187 -18.27 -15.92 -1.24
N ARG A 188 -17.58 -16.26 -0.15
CA ARG A 188 -18.14 -17.11 0.91
C ARG A 188 -19.31 -16.45 1.62
N LYS A 189 -19.31 -15.13 1.80
CA LYS A 189 -20.48 -14.40 2.31
C LYS A 189 -21.66 -14.48 1.35
N ILE A 190 -21.40 -14.38 0.03
CA ILE A 190 -22.41 -14.55 -1.02
C ILE A 190 -22.94 -15.99 -1.00
N PHE A 191 -22.08 -16.99 -0.92
CA PHE A 191 -22.49 -18.40 -0.81
C PHE A 191 -23.38 -18.64 0.40
N SER A 192 -23.02 -18.09 1.56
CA SER A 192 -23.85 -18.16 2.77
C SER A 192 -25.21 -17.53 2.57
N TYR A 193 -25.30 -16.38 1.91
CA TYR A 193 -26.56 -15.70 1.61
C TYR A 193 -27.48 -16.55 0.72
N TYR A 194 -26.91 -17.21 -0.31
CA TYR A 194 -27.66 -18.07 -1.25
C TYR A 194 -27.82 -19.51 -0.77
N GLY A 195 -27.32 -19.86 0.41
CA GLY A 195 -27.36 -21.24 0.91
C GLY A 195 -26.60 -22.22 0.01
N ILE A 196 -25.45 -21.78 -0.54
CA ILE A 196 -24.55 -22.62 -1.34
C ILE A 196 -23.52 -23.23 -0.39
N ASP A 197 -23.49 -24.56 -0.33
CA ASP A 197 -22.43 -25.29 0.35
C ASP A 197 -21.22 -25.39 -0.59
N GLU A 198 -20.11 -24.73 -0.24
CA GLU A 198 -18.88 -24.72 -1.04
C GLU A 198 -18.36 -26.14 -1.29
N THR A 199 -18.57 -27.06 -0.33
CA THR A 199 -18.13 -28.46 -0.48
C THR A 199 -18.99 -29.24 -1.47
N ALA A 200 -20.28 -28.93 -1.53
CA ALA A 200 -21.21 -29.57 -2.46
C ALA A 200 -21.00 -29.16 -3.93
N VAL A 201 -20.37 -28.01 -4.17
CA VAL A 201 -20.06 -27.49 -5.50
C VAL A 201 -18.56 -27.46 -5.80
N ALA A 202 -17.74 -28.11 -4.98
CA ALA A 202 -16.28 -28.01 -5.06
C ALA A 202 -15.70 -28.43 -6.42
N ASP A 203 -16.35 -29.39 -7.11
CA ASP A 203 -15.97 -29.83 -8.46
C ASP A 203 -16.29 -28.80 -9.56
N LYS A 204 -17.02 -27.75 -9.23
CA LYS A 204 -17.35 -26.61 -10.10
C LYS A 204 -16.54 -25.36 -9.80
N LEU A 205 -15.66 -25.40 -8.80
CA LEU A 205 -14.89 -24.24 -8.37
C LEU A 205 -13.44 -24.34 -8.84
N THR A 206 -12.91 -23.20 -9.29
CA THR A 206 -11.47 -22.98 -9.44
C THR A 206 -11.03 -21.86 -8.52
N TYR A 207 -9.79 -21.90 -8.05
CA TYR A 207 -9.30 -20.99 -7.03
C TYR A 207 -8.11 -20.19 -7.54
N GLY A 208 -8.17 -18.86 -7.41
CA GLY A 208 -7.06 -17.96 -7.68
C GLY A 208 -6.40 -17.49 -6.38
N ASN A 209 -5.10 -17.25 -6.44
CA ASN A 209 -4.31 -16.73 -5.32
C ASN A 209 -4.34 -15.21 -5.18
N ASN A 210 -4.93 -14.53 -6.15
CA ASN A 210 -5.25 -13.11 -6.16
C ASN A 210 -6.36 -12.85 -7.17
N VAL A 211 -6.90 -11.61 -7.18
CA VAL A 211 -8.03 -11.27 -8.03
C VAL A 211 -7.70 -11.34 -9.53
N LYS A 212 -6.45 -11.09 -9.93
CA LYS A 212 -6.04 -11.19 -11.34
C LYS A 212 -6.07 -12.62 -11.84
N GLU A 213 -5.62 -13.58 -11.04
CA GLU A 213 -5.73 -15.00 -11.38
C GLU A 213 -7.20 -15.42 -11.51
N VAL A 214 -8.08 -14.96 -10.61
CA VAL A 214 -9.53 -15.22 -10.72
C VAL A 214 -10.09 -14.66 -12.03
N THR A 215 -9.74 -13.43 -12.40
CA THR A 215 -10.21 -12.79 -13.62
C THR A 215 -9.69 -13.51 -14.87
N SER A 216 -8.42 -13.93 -14.87
CA SER A 216 -7.84 -14.70 -16.00
C SER A 216 -8.56 -16.02 -16.23
N GLN A 217 -8.94 -16.73 -15.16
CA GLN A 217 -9.69 -17.99 -15.26
C GLN A 217 -11.11 -17.83 -15.84
N VAL A 218 -11.69 -16.62 -15.79
CA VAL A 218 -13.00 -16.34 -16.43
C VAL A 218 -12.85 -16.11 -17.92
N SER A 219 -11.70 -15.60 -18.38
CA SER A 219 -11.46 -15.25 -19.78
C SER A 219 -10.91 -16.39 -20.63
N GLU A 220 -10.54 -17.51 -20.04
CA GLU A 220 -10.09 -18.76 -20.67
C GLU A 220 -11.26 -19.73 -20.94
#